data_f7c17627fa42ee310f8ba57a9ef0e8d0
#
_entry.id   f7c17627fa42ee310f8ba57a9ef0e8d0
#
_cell.length_a   1.000
_cell.length_b   1.000
_cell.length_c   1.000
_cell.angle_alpha   90.00
_cell.angle_beta   90.00
_cell.angle_gamma   90.00
#
_symmetry.space_group_name_H-M   'P 1'
#
loop_
_entity.id
_entity.type
_entity.pdbx_description
1 polymer ?
#
loop_
_entity_poly.entity_id
_entity_poly.type
_entity_poly.pdbx_seq_one_letter_code
_entity_poly.pdbx_strand_id
1 'polypeptide(L)'
;THGAFGAFAAGVGTTDLEVGILKGVCAFRHPATIRVNLRGELKPGVYSKDVIMFIIGKLGVNGATDAVLEFAGPIVDQMSMEARMTLCNMAIEAGGTCGICMPDQVTADYLWPFIQDEYASKEAALEDFRQWHSDPDAEYRQILDFDLSDLEPQVSYDYKPDCVKPVAEMAGTRVDQVYIGTCTNGRIEDLRVAAKILDGRTIADSVRGVVSPATPKIFRQALDEGIIQIFMQSGFCVTNPTCGACLGMSNGVLAPGEVCASTSNRNFNGRMGKGGMVHLMSPATAAATAITGVITDARTL
;
A
#
# COMPACT_ATOMS: atom_id res chain seq x y z
N THR A 1 -7.32 -5.77 0.75
CA THR A 1 -7.13 -4.91 1.95
C THR A 1 -7.75 -5.54 3.19
N HIS A 2 -8.94 -6.15 3.09
CA HIS A 2 -9.62 -6.79 4.24
C HIS A 2 -8.87 -7.98 4.82
N GLY A 3 -7.97 -8.61 4.06
CA GLY A 3 -7.08 -9.65 4.58
C GLY A 3 -6.18 -9.17 5.71
N ALA A 4 -5.94 -7.86 5.85
CA ALA A 4 -5.25 -7.28 7.00
C ALA A 4 -5.96 -7.54 8.33
N PHE A 5 -7.25 -7.87 8.30
CA PHE A 5 -8.10 -8.22 9.45
C PHE A 5 -8.30 -9.73 9.61
N GLY A 6 -7.55 -10.57 8.90
CA GLY A 6 -7.69 -12.01 8.92
C GLY A 6 -8.81 -12.59 8.04
N ALA A 7 -9.52 -11.76 7.28
CA ALA A 7 -10.61 -12.20 6.41
C ALA A 7 -10.12 -12.45 4.97
N PHE A 8 -10.56 -13.55 4.36
CA PHE A 8 -10.32 -13.76 2.92
C PHE A 8 -11.05 -12.68 2.11
N ALA A 9 -10.30 -11.91 1.33
CA ALA A 9 -10.82 -10.79 0.56
C ALA A 9 -10.19 -10.75 -0.83
N ALA A 10 -10.95 -11.11 -1.83
CA ALA A 10 -10.53 -11.15 -3.22
C ALA A 10 -11.24 -10.07 -4.06
N GLY A 11 -10.54 -9.57 -5.07
CA GLY A 11 -11.18 -8.81 -6.15
C GLY A 11 -11.88 -9.76 -7.10
N VAL A 12 -13.11 -9.41 -7.50
CA VAL A 12 -13.90 -10.20 -8.46
C VAL A 12 -14.19 -9.41 -9.72
N GLY A 13 -14.35 -10.09 -10.84
CA GLY A 13 -14.79 -9.49 -12.08
C GLY A 13 -16.27 -9.08 -12.03
N THR A 14 -16.69 -8.23 -12.97
CA THR A 14 -18.09 -7.77 -13.05
C THR A 14 -19.06 -8.94 -13.23
N THR A 15 -18.68 -9.94 -14.02
CA THR A 15 -19.52 -11.14 -14.26
C THR A 15 -19.69 -11.97 -12.98
N ASP A 16 -18.62 -12.15 -12.19
CA ASP A 16 -18.71 -12.87 -10.91
C ASP A 16 -19.61 -12.13 -9.92
N LEU A 17 -19.49 -10.80 -9.89
CA LEU A 17 -20.35 -9.95 -9.07
C LEU A 17 -21.81 -10.04 -9.50
N GLU A 18 -22.10 -10.04 -10.80
CA GLU A 18 -23.44 -10.20 -11.34
C GLU A 18 -24.06 -11.55 -10.94
N VAL A 19 -23.30 -12.64 -11.07
CA VAL A 19 -23.72 -13.97 -10.62
C VAL A 19 -23.99 -13.99 -9.11
N GLY A 20 -23.11 -13.38 -8.32
CA GLY A 20 -23.25 -13.26 -6.86
C GLY A 20 -24.52 -12.51 -6.46
N ILE A 21 -24.85 -11.42 -7.14
CA ILE A 21 -26.08 -10.66 -6.89
C ILE A 21 -27.33 -11.46 -7.28
N LEU A 22 -27.32 -12.13 -8.44
CA LEU A 22 -28.49 -12.85 -8.95
C LEU A 22 -28.75 -14.15 -8.20
N LYS A 23 -27.70 -14.87 -7.79
CA LYS A 23 -27.82 -16.23 -7.21
C LYS A 23 -27.51 -16.28 -5.71
N GLY A 24 -27.00 -15.20 -5.11
CA GLY A 24 -26.57 -15.17 -3.72
C GLY A 24 -25.29 -15.96 -3.42
N VAL A 25 -24.63 -16.52 -4.46
CA VAL A 25 -23.41 -17.34 -4.32
C VAL A 25 -22.43 -17.04 -5.44
N CYS A 26 -21.12 -17.12 -5.13
CA CYS A 26 -20.04 -17.14 -6.09
C CYS A 26 -19.18 -18.39 -5.87
N ALA A 27 -18.72 -19.02 -6.95
CA ALA A 27 -17.78 -20.13 -6.87
C ALA A 27 -16.35 -19.60 -6.93
N PHE A 28 -15.53 -19.94 -5.92
CA PHE A 28 -14.10 -19.66 -5.91
C PHE A 28 -13.33 -20.98 -5.88
N ARG A 29 -12.23 -21.03 -6.63
CA ARG A 29 -11.24 -22.07 -6.43
C ARG A 29 -10.52 -21.78 -5.11
N HIS A 30 -10.44 -22.76 -4.21
CA HIS A 30 -9.69 -22.63 -2.98
C HIS A 30 -8.20 -22.39 -3.32
N PRO A 31 -7.61 -21.22 -2.99
CA PRO A 31 -6.22 -20.93 -3.30
C PRO A 31 -5.30 -21.68 -2.33
N ALA A 32 -4.10 -22.03 -2.79
CA ALA A 32 -3.03 -22.45 -1.90
C ALA A 32 -2.55 -21.27 -1.04
N THR A 33 -1.82 -21.54 0.05
CA THR A 33 -1.21 -20.49 0.87
C THR A 33 0.30 -20.50 0.75
N ILE A 34 0.90 -19.32 0.57
CA ILE A 34 2.33 -19.06 0.69
C ILE A 34 2.52 -18.24 1.96
N ARG A 35 3.27 -18.79 2.92
CA ARG A 35 3.62 -18.07 4.14
C ARG A 35 4.87 -17.23 3.93
N VAL A 36 4.79 -15.95 4.31
CA VAL A 36 5.88 -14.98 4.20
C VAL A 36 6.24 -14.49 5.60
N ASN A 37 7.32 -15.02 6.15
CA ASN A 37 7.81 -14.63 7.46
C ASN A 37 8.78 -13.46 7.33
N LEU A 38 8.48 -12.35 8.00
CA LEU A 38 9.27 -11.13 8.00
C LEU A 38 10.00 -10.96 9.34
N ARG A 39 11.33 -11.01 9.30
CA ARG A 39 12.21 -10.98 10.48
C ARG A 39 13.16 -9.79 10.42
N GLY A 40 13.85 -9.55 11.52
CA GLY A 40 14.76 -8.42 11.70
C GLY A 40 14.06 -7.18 12.21
N GLU A 41 14.64 -6.01 11.95
CA GLU A 41 14.12 -4.70 12.36
C GLU A 41 14.21 -3.74 11.17
N LEU A 42 13.13 -3.03 10.87
CA LEU A 42 13.12 -2.06 9.77
C LEU A 42 13.94 -0.82 10.15
N LYS A 43 14.84 -0.41 9.26
CA LYS A 43 15.60 0.83 9.42
C LYS A 43 14.67 2.06 9.40
N PRO A 44 15.01 3.13 10.09
CA PRO A 44 14.30 4.40 9.96
C PRO A 44 14.18 4.82 8.48
N GLY A 45 12.99 5.28 8.08
CA GLY A 45 12.70 5.67 6.70
C GLY A 45 12.27 4.54 5.77
N VAL A 46 12.20 3.30 6.27
CA VAL A 46 11.64 2.14 5.56
C VAL A 46 10.21 1.90 6.05
N TYR A 47 9.26 1.78 5.14
CA TYR A 47 7.84 1.64 5.42
C TYR A 47 7.25 0.35 4.83
N SER A 48 6.04 0.01 5.20
CA SER A 48 5.33 -1.18 4.69
C SER A 48 5.25 -1.25 3.16
N LYS A 49 5.25 -0.09 2.49
CA LYS A 49 5.33 0.00 1.03
C LYS A 49 6.64 -0.56 0.50
N ASP A 50 7.76 -0.23 1.14
CA ASP A 50 9.08 -0.73 0.75
C ASP A 50 9.16 -2.23 0.97
N VAL A 51 8.60 -2.72 2.08
CA VAL A 51 8.53 -4.15 2.41
C VAL A 51 7.77 -4.93 1.34
N ILE A 52 6.56 -4.50 0.98
CA ILE A 52 5.77 -5.24 -0.01
C ILE A 52 6.38 -5.15 -1.41
N MET A 53 6.97 -4.03 -1.79
CA MET A 53 7.68 -3.89 -3.06
C MET A 53 8.87 -4.84 -3.13
N PHE A 54 9.65 -4.96 -2.06
CA PHE A 54 10.74 -5.93 -1.98
C PHE A 54 10.23 -7.37 -2.15
N ILE A 55 9.14 -7.74 -1.47
CA ILE A 55 8.53 -9.07 -1.58
C ILE A 55 8.08 -9.35 -3.00
N ILE A 56 7.39 -8.39 -3.65
CA ILE A 56 6.97 -8.51 -5.05
C ILE A 56 8.19 -8.67 -5.96
N GLY A 57 9.27 -7.90 -5.73
CA GLY A 57 10.52 -8.04 -6.46
C GLY A 57 11.18 -9.41 -6.34
N LYS A 58 11.00 -10.10 -5.20
CA LYS A 58 11.51 -11.48 -4.99
C LYS A 58 10.61 -12.55 -5.60
N LEU A 59 9.31 -12.36 -5.56
CA LEU A 59 8.32 -13.32 -6.08
C LEU A 59 8.10 -13.19 -7.60
N GLY A 60 8.21 -11.99 -8.13
CA GLY A 60 7.74 -11.64 -9.47
C GLY A 60 6.22 -11.49 -9.54
N VAL A 61 5.72 -10.92 -10.63
CA VAL A 61 4.28 -10.62 -10.85
C VAL A 61 3.38 -11.86 -10.90
N ASN A 62 3.93 -13.05 -11.04
CA ASN A 62 3.19 -14.32 -11.11
C ASN A 62 3.55 -15.29 -9.98
N GLY A 63 4.42 -14.89 -9.05
CA GLY A 63 4.95 -15.79 -8.01
C GLY A 63 3.91 -16.34 -7.04
N ALA A 64 2.83 -15.60 -6.83
CA ALA A 64 1.72 -15.97 -5.96
C ALA A 64 0.43 -16.33 -6.73
N THR A 65 0.51 -16.64 -8.03
CA THR A 65 -0.68 -17.03 -8.82
C THR A 65 -1.40 -18.21 -8.17
N ASP A 66 -2.73 -18.11 -8.07
CA ASP A 66 -3.59 -19.10 -7.39
C ASP A 66 -3.22 -19.34 -5.91
N ALA A 67 -2.68 -18.32 -5.24
CA ALA A 67 -2.32 -18.42 -3.83
C ALA A 67 -2.74 -17.18 -3.02
N VAL A 68 -2.82 -17.38 -1.71
CA VAL A 68 -2.88 -16.33 -0.70
C VAL A 68 -1.46 -16.10 -0.17
N LEU A 69 -1.08 -14.85 0.06
CA LEU A 69 0.12 -14.49 0.81
C LEU A 69 -0.27 -14.29 2.27
N GLU A 70 0.15 -15.19 3.15
CA GLU A 70 0.02 -15.04 4.60
C GLU A 70 1.26 -14.37 5.16
N PHE A 71 1.14 -13.11 5.59
CA PHE A 71 2.23 -12.35 6.19
C PHE A 71 2.31 -12.61 7.68
N ALA A 72 3.49 -12.96 8.18
CA ALA A 72 3.74 -13.30 9.57
C ALA A 72 5.14 -12.86 10.04
N GLY A 73 5.38 -12.97 11.33
CA GLY A 73 6.66 -12.71 11.97
C GLY A 73 6.75 -11.35 12.66
N PRO A 74 7.84 -11.12 13.44
CA PRO A 74 7.93 -10.00 14.37
C PRO A 74 7.77 -8.62 13.73
N ILE A 75 8.12 -8.45 12.46
CA ILE A 75 7.89 -7.19 11.75
C ILE A 75 6.39 -6.97 11.54
N VAL A 76 5.63 -8.00 11.15
CA VAL A 76 4.17 -7.89 10.95
C VAL A 76 3.46 -7.62 12.27
N ASP A 77 3.90 -8.28 13.35
CA ASP A 77 3.33 -8.14 14.69
C ASP A 77 3.45 -6.68 15.21
N GLN A 78 4.52 -5.98 14.81
CA GLN A 78 4.77 -4.56 15.17
C GLN A 78 4.09 -3.55 14.23
N MET A 79 3.55 -4.00 13.09
CA MET A 79 2.90 -3.11 12.12
C MET A 79 1.54 -2.62 12.63
N SER A 80 1.27 -1.33 12.34
CA SER A 80 -0.08 -0.78 12.44
C SER A 80 -1.05 -1.48 11.48
N MET A 81 -2.34 -1.30 11.68
CA MET A 81 -3.34 -1.81 10.72
C MET A 81 -3.18 -1.20 9.34
N GLU A 82 -2.86 0.08 9.23
CA GLU A 82 -2.61 0.76 7.95
C GLU A 82 -1.42 0.15 7.20
N ALA A 83 -0.35 -0.20 7.92
CA ALA A 83 0.82 -0.87 7.36
C ALA A 83 0.46 -2.28 6.84
N ARG A 84 -0.30 -3.07 7.64
CA ARG A 84 -0.81 -4.38 7.21
C ARG A 84 -1.75 -4.29 6.01
N MET A 85 -2.60 -3.26 5.96
CA MET A 85 -3.47 -2.99 4.81
C MET A 85 -2.65 -2.72 3.54
N THR A 86 -1.48 -2.08 3.63
CA THR A 86 -0.59 -1.85 2.50
C THR A 86 -0.02 -3.19 1.98
N LEU A 87 0.45 -4.07 2.87
CA LEU A 87 0.92 -5.41 2.48
C LEU A 87 -0.19 -6.18 1.74
N CYS A 88 -1.37 -6.28 2.36
CA CYS A 88 -2.49 -7.05 1.81
C CYS A 88 -3.05 -6.43 0.52
N ASN A 89 -3.03 -5.10 0.40
CA ASN A 89 -3.48 -4.40 -0.81
C ASN A 89 -2.63 -4.76 -2.03
N MET A 90 -1.31 -4.90 -1.84
CA MET A 90 -0.38 -5.14 -2.94
C MET A 90 -0.04 -6.62 -3.17
N ALA A 91 -0.58 -7.55 -2.41
CA ALA A 91 -0.41 -8.98 -2.67
C ALA A 91 -0.84 -9.38 -4.09
N ILE A 92 -1.85 -8.71 -4.64
CA ILE A 92 -2.33 -8.90 -6.02
C ILE A 92 -1.24 -8.58 -7.06
N GLU A 93 -0.28 -7.72 -6.77
CA GLU A 93 0.79 -7.35 -7.70
C GLU A 93 1.85 -8.46 -7.85
N ALA A 94 1.86 -9.43 -6.93
CA ALA A 94 2.60 -10.69 -7.06
C ALA A 94 1.75 -11.82 -7.69
N GLY A 95 0.54 -11.52 -8.18
CA GLY A 95 -0.41 -12.51 -8.71
C GLY A 95 -1.27 -13.18 -7.63
N GLY A 96 -1.16 -12.77 -6.36
CA GLY A 96 -1.91 -13.36 -5.25
C GLY A 96 -3.39 -13.06 -5.30
N THR A 97 -4.22 -14.04 -4.94
CA THR A 97 -5.68 -13.86 -4.81
C THR A 97 -6.02 -12.95 -3.65
N CYS A 98 -5.27 -13.05 -2.56
CA CYS A 98 -5.44 -12.27 -1.32
C CYS A 98 -4.11 -12.15 -0.58
N GLY A 99 -3.94 -11.10 0.22
CA GLY A 99 -2.95 -11.02 1.28
C GLY A 99 -3.65 -11.10 2.63
N ILE A 100 -3.13 -11.86 3.58
CA ILE A 100 -3.71 -12.04 4.91
C ILE A 100 -2.67 -11.77 5.99
N CYS A 101 -3.07 -11.05 7.04
CA CYS A 101 -2.39 -10.98 8.33
C CYS A 101 -3.30 -11.60 9.39
N MET A 102 -2.75 -12.44 10.25
CA MET A 102 -3.54 -13.02 11.34
C MET A 102 -4.02 -11.92 12.29
N PRO A 103 -5.29 -11.95 12.71
CA PRO A 103 -5.84 -10.94 13.59
C PRO A 103 -5.25 -11.09 15.00
N ASP A 104 -4.90 -9.97 15.61
CA ASP A 104 -4.26 -9.88 16.91
C ASP A 104 -4.81 -8.69 17.72
N GLN A 105 -4.10 -8.30 18.79
CA GLN A 105 -4.49 -7.15 19.62
C GLN A 105 -4.57 -5.84 18.80
N VAL A 106 -3.67 -5.61 17.85
CA VAL A 106 -3.68 -4.42 16.99
C VAL A 106 -4.96 -4.40 16.14
N THR A 107 -5.37 -5.59 15.65
CA THR A 107 -6.61 -5.75 14.90
C THR A 107 -7.83 -5.47 15.77
N ALA A 108 -7.87 -6.04 16.99
CA ALA A 108 -8.97 -5.83 17.94
C ALA A 108 -9.10 -4.35 18.34
N ASP A 109 -7.98 -3.68 18.63
CA ASP A 109 -7.98 -2.24 18.96
C ASP A 109 -8.48 -1.36 17.82
N TYR A 110 -8.08 -1.67 16.59
CA TYR A 110 -8.52 -0.93 15.41
C TYR A 110 -10.01 -1.13 15.10
N LEU A 111 -10.49 -2.36 15.24
CA LEU A 111 -11.89 -2.70 14.93
C LEU A 111 -12.86 -2.32 16.04
N TRP A 112 -12.40 -2.19 17.29
CA TRP A 112 -13.25 -1.97 18.45
C TRP A 112 -14.34 -0.90 18.28
N PRO A 113 -14.07 0.28 17.71
CA PRO A 113 -15.09 1.30 17.50
C PRO A 113 -16.25 0.87 16.58
N PHE A 114 -16.07 -0.23 15.83
CA PHE A 114 -17.05 -0.73 14.86
C PHE A 114 -17.79 -1.98 15.34
N ILE A 115 -17.20 -2.74 16.29
CA ILE A 115 -17.69 -4.04 16.71
C ILE A 115 -18.07 -4.09 18.20
N GLN A 116 -17.95 -2.98 18.93
CA GLN A 116 -18.20 -2.95 20.39
C GLN A 116 -19.64 -3.33 20.77
N ASP A 117 -20.59 -3.25 19.85
CA ASP A 117 -21.98 -3.66 20.08
C ASP A 117 -22.19 -5.17 19.85
N GLU A 118 -21.20 -5.85 19.24
CA GLU A 118 -21.25 -7.29 18.94
C GLU A 118 -20.53 -8.14 19.98
N TYR A 119 -19.61 -7.55 20.74
CA TYR A 119 -18.78 -8.24 21.74
C TYR A 119 -18.86 -7.60 23.12
N ALA A 120 -18.85 -8.42 24.16
CA ALA A 120 -18.89 -7.95 25.55
C ALA A 120 -17.62 -7.16 25.96
N SER A 121 -16.47 -7.46 25.34
CA SER A 121 -15.19 -6.76 25.53
C SER A 121 -14.23 -6.99 24.36
N LYS A 122 -13.14 -6.22 24.31
CA LYS A 122 -12.08 -6.43 23.32
C LYS A 122 -11.40 -7.81 23.46
N GLU A 123 -11.26 -8.28 24.71
CA GLU A 123 -10.69 -9.60 25.00
C GLU A 123 -11.58 -10.70 24.43
N ALA A 124 -12.92 -10.56 24.53
CA ALA A 124 -13.86 -11.50 23.94
C ALA A 124 -13.77 -11.51 22.41
N ALA A 125 -13.64 -10.34 21.78
CA ALA A 125 -13.42 -10.23 20.35
C ALA A 125 -12.09 -10.87 19.94
N LEU A 126 -11.01 -10.62 20.69
CA LEU A 126 -9.69 -11.20 20.41
C LEU A 126 -9.69 -12.73 20.52
N GLU A 127 -10.40 -13.28 21.51
CA GLU A 127 -10.54 -14.73 21.66
C GLU A 127 -11.30 -15.35 20.48
N ASP A 128 -12.37 -14.68 20.02
CA ASP A 128 -13.10 -15.10 18.80
C ASP A 128 -12.20 -15.03 17.56
N PHE A 129 -11.36 -14.00 17.42
CA PHE A 129 -10.44 -13.88 16.29
C PHE A 129 -9.38 -14.97 16.24
N ARG A 130 -8.96 -15.52 17.39
CA ARG A 130 -7.95 -16.58 17.46
C ARG A 130 -8.36 -17.87 16.76
N GLN A 131 -9.65 -18.17 16.69
CA GLN A 131 -10.13 -19.35 15.97
C GLN A 131 -9.84 -19.30 14.45
N TRP A 132 -9.53 -18.10 13.91
CA TRP A 132 -9.23 -17.89 12.51
C TRP A 132 -7.72 -17.86 12.20
N HIS A 133 -6.89 -18.14 13.19
CA HIS A 133 -5.47 -18.32 12.97
C HIS A 133 -5.20 -19.62 12.23
N SER A 134 -4.12 -19.66 11.46
CA SER A 134 -3.64 -20.90 10.86
C SER A 134 -3.25 -21.89 11.94
N ASP A 135 -3.62 -23.15 11.75
CA ASP A 135 -3.26 -24.22 12.67
C ASP A 135 -1.72 -24.39 12.73
N PRO A 136 -1.19 -24.90 13.86
CA PRO A 136 0.26 -25.11 14.00
C PRO A 136 0.86 -26.06 12.97
N ASP A 137 0.04 -26.99 12.44
CA ASP A 137 0.37 -27.99 11.43
C ASP A 137 -0.19 -27.65 10.03
N ALA A 138 -0.59 -26.39 9.82
CA ALA A 138 -1.09 -25.94 8.51
C ALA A 138 -0.07 -26.19 7.38
N GLU A 139 -0.56 -26.74 6.29
CA GLU A 139 0.25 -26.99 5.11
C GLU A 139 0.33 -25.75 4.20
N TYR A 140 1.55 -25.37 3.83
CA TYR A 140 1.82 -24.24 2.95
C TYR A 140 2.40 -24.73 1.63
N ARG A 141 1.97 -24.16 0.51
CA ARG A 141 2.59 -24.39 -0.80
C ARG A 141 4.08 -24.02 -0.78
N GLN A 142 4.41 -22.98 -0.03
CA GLN A 142 5.77 -22.48 0.15
C GLN A 142 5.85 -21.64 1.43
N ILE A 143 7.01 -21.70 2.09
CA ILE A 143 7.35 -20.79 3.19
C ILE A 143 8.56 -19.97 2.75
N LEU A 144 8.45 -18.65 2.86
CA LEU A 144 9.47 -17.68 2.53
C LEU A 144 9.90 -16.97 3.82
N ASP A 145 11.19 -16.96 4.10
CA ASP A 145 11.77 -16.26 5.24
C ASP A 145 12.64 -15.11 4.73
N PHE A 146 12.31 -13.88 5.13
CA PHE A 146 13.08 -12.69 4.78
C PHE A 146 13.56 -11.97 6.05
N ASP A 147 14.86 -11.76 6.15
CA ASP A 147 15.45 -10.79 7.07
C ASP A 147 15.49 -9.42 6.40
N LEU A 148 14.80 -8.45 6.97
CA LEU A 148 14.65 -7.12 6.44
C LEU A 148 15.52 -6.07 7.14
N SER A 149 16.47 -6.51 7.99
CA SER A 149 17.36 -5.60 8.75
C SER A 149 18.18 -4.70 7.85
N ASP A 150 18.47 -5.13 6.62
CA ASP A 150 19.23 -4.35 5.64
C ASP A 150 18.37 -3.77 4.51
N LEU A 151 17.05 -3.86 4.65
CA LEU A 151 16.16 -3.28 3.64
C LEU A 151 16.32 -1.76 3.59
N GLU A 152 16.50 -1.25 2.38
CA GLU A 152 16.51 0.18 2.05
C GLU A 152 15.16 0.61 1.44
N PRO A 153 14.79 1.90 1.44
CA PRO A 153 13.63 2.39 0.71
C PRO A 153 13.68 1.96 -0.76
N GLN A 154 12.55 1.53 -1.29
CA GLN A 154 12.43 0.88 -2.59
C GLN A 154 11.75 1.77 -3.62
N VAL A 155 12.16 1.66 -4.88
CA VAL A 155 11.54 2.31 -6.04
C VAL A 155 11.32 1.29 -7.15
N SER A 156 10.11 1.26 -7.73
CA SER A 156 9.87 0.44 -8.92
C SER A 156 10.30 1.15 -10.20
N TYR A 157 10.65 0.37 -11.23
CA TYR A 157 11.03 0.89 -12.54
C TYR A 157 10.49 -0.03 -13.67
N ASP A 158 10.72 0.34 -14.90
CA ASP A 158 10.47 -0.47 -16.11
C ASP A 158 9.01 -0.98 -16.25
N TYR A 159 8.04 -0.15 -15.88
CA TYR A 159 6.59 -0.45 -16.02
C TYR A 159 6.11 -1.74 -15.36
N LYS A 160 6.84 -2.25 -14.38
CA LYS A 160 6.53 -3.49 -13.67
C LYS A 160 6.68 -3.32 -12.16
N PRO A 161 5.71 -3.81 -11.37
CA PRO A 161 5.79 -3.69 -9.91
C PRO A 161 6.85 -4.59 -9.28
N ASP A 162 7.33 -5.61 -9.99
CA ASP A 162 8.40 -6.52 -9.56
C ASP A 162 9.81 -6.07 -9.99
N CYS A 163 9.92 -5.07 -10.86
CA CYS A 163 11.18 -4.40 -11.13
C CYS A 163 11.43 -3.35 -10.04
N VAL A 164 12.17 -3.71 -9.00
CA VAL A 164 12.38 -2.90 -7.81
C VAL A 164 13.86 -2.74 -7.51
N LYS A 165 14.26 -1.54 -7.07
CA LYS A 165 15.62 -1.21 -6.66
C LYS A 165 15.62 -0.34 -5.41
N PRO A 166 16.73 -0.35 -4.63
CA PRO A 166 16.95 0.67 -3.61
C PRO A 166 16.87 2.08 -4.20
N VAL A 167 16.29 3.01 -3.44
CA VAL A 167 16.11 4.41 -3.87
C VAL A 167 17.44 5.05 -4.31
N ALA A 168 18.55 4.71 -3.68
CA ALA A 168 19.88 5.23 -4.01
C ALA A 168 20.29 4.93 -5.47
N GLU A 169 19.85 3.79 -6.03
CA GLU A 169 20.15 3.43 -7.42
C GLU A 169 19.30 4.20 -8.45
N MET A 170 18.21 4.83 -8.00
CA MET A 170 17.31 5.62 -8.81
C MET A 170 17.43 7.12 -8.54
N ALA A 171 18.30 7.51 -7.59
CA ALA A 171 18.49 8.90 -7.18
C ALA A 171 18.87 9.79 -8.38
N GLY A 172 18.30 11.01 -8.42
CA GLY A 172 18.53 11.96 -9.49
C GLY A 172 17.66 11.75 -10.74
N THR A 173 16.84 10.69 -10.82
CA THR A 173 15.86 10.53 -11.90
C THR A 173 14.80 11.63 -11.82
N ARG A 174 14.64 12.44 -12.87
CA ARG A 174 13.67 13.54 -12.93
C ARG A 174 12.24 13.02 -12.92
N VAL A 175 11.36 13.76 -12.25
CA VAL A 175 9.91 13.51 -12.25
C VAL A 175 9.17 14.79 -12.63
N ASP A 176 8.05 14.63 -13.33
CA ASP A 176 7.15 15.72 -13.73
C ASP A 176 5.93 15.81 -12.83
N GLN A 177 5.63 14.71 -12.11
CA GLN A 177 4.49 14.63 -11.20
C GLN A 177 4.82 13.77 -9.99
N VAL A 178 4.24 14.15 -8.85
CA VAL A 178 4.18 13.30 -7.66
C VAL A 178 2.71 13.07 -7.29
N TYR A 179 2.33 11.79 -7.15
CA TYR A 179 0.98 11.39 -6.78
C TYR A 179 0.99 10.60 -5.47
N ILE A 180 0.47 11.21 -4.40
CA ILE A 180 0.40 10.59 -3.07
C ILE A 180 -1.04 10.22 -2.76
N GLY A 181 -1.25 9.01 -2.24
CA GLY A 181 -2.57 8.61 -1.78
C GLY A 181 -3.08 7.29 -2.33
N THR A 182 -4.36 7.25 -2.66
CA THR A 182 -5.14 6.09 -3.11
C THR A 182 -5.48 5.09 -1.98
N CYS A 183 -6.14 3.97 -2.34
CA CYS A 183 -6.44 2.88 -1.41
C CYS A 183 -5.18 2.20 -0.84
N THR A 184 -4.03 2.36 -1.51
CA THR A 184 -2.76 1.75 -1.12
C THR A 184 -2.06 2.55 -0.03
N ASN A 185 -1.75 3.83 -0.30
CA ASN A 185 -1.01 4.69 0.63
C ASN A 185 -1.63 6.11 0.69
N GLY A 186 -2.93 6.19 0.93
CA GLY A 186 -3.66 7.42 1.24
C GLY A 186 -4.36 7.35 2.58
N ARG A 187 -3.93 6.46 3.49
CA ARG A 187 -4.43 6.36 4.86
C ARG A 187 -3.82 7.44 5.71
N ILE A 188 -4.37 7.63 6.89
CA ILE A 188 -3.95 8.77 7.72
C ILE A 188 -2.46 8.72 8.09
N GLU A 189 -1.89 7.55 8.35
CA GLU A 189 -0.46 7.39 8.62
C GLU A 189 0.40 7.78 7.42
N ASP A 190 0.02 7.36 6.21
CA ASP A 190 0.70 7.71 4.97
C ASP A 190 0.75 9.23 4.76
N LEU A 191 -0.40 9.88 4.97
CA LEU A 191 -0.53 11.33 4.83
C LEU A 191 0.27 12.08 5.89
N ARG A 192 0.30 11.59 7.15
CA ARG A 192 1.12 12.15 8.23
C ARG A 192 2.61 12.06 7.90
N VAL A 193 3.07 10.93 7.38
CA VAL A 193 4.47 10.73 6.98
C VAL A 193 4.86 11.72 5.89
N ALA A 194 4.07 11.84 4.84
CA ALA A 194 4.34 12.78 3.75
C ALA A 194 4.26 14.25 4.23
N ALA A 195 3.23 14.60 5.00
CA ALA A 195 3.06 15.95 5.52
C ALA A 195 4.22 16.37 6.41
N LYS A 196 4.73 15.49 7.28
CA LYS A 196 5.89 15.78 8.13
C LYS A 196 7.14 16.18 7.32
N ILE A 197 7.31 15.62 6.12
CA ILE A 197 8.43 15.93 5.23
C ILE A 197 8.17 17.22 4.48
N LEU A 198 6.91 17.49 4.11
CA LEU A 198 6.49 18.66 3.34
C LEU A 198 6.32 19.92 4.19
N ASP A 199 6.14 19.79 5.51
CA ASP A 199 5.84 20.91 6.39
C ASP A 199 6.94 22.00 6.33
N GLY A 200 6.52 23.23 6.05
CA GLY A 200 7.40 24.38 5.84
C GLY A 200 8.22 24.34 4.54
N ARG A 201 7.94 23.41 3.61
CA ARG A 201 8.65 23.28 2.33
C ARG A 201 7.69 23.38 1.15
N THR A 202 8.22 23.75 -0.01
CA THR A 202 7.48 23.83 -1.28
C THR A 202 8.01 22.79 -2.25
N ILE A 203 7.14 22.19 -3.05
CA ILE A 203 7.55 21.28 -4.12
C ILE A 203 8.30 22.04 -5.20
N ALA A 204 9.15 21.33 -5.96
CA ALA A 204 9.90 21.91 -7.06
C ALA A 204 8.96 22.49 -8.14
N ASP A 205 9.31 23.63 -8.74
CA ASP A 205 8.51 24.31 -9.77
C ASP A 205 8.23 23.41 -10.98
N SER A 206 9.09 22.42 -11.23
CA SER A 206 8.95 21.45 -12.32
C SER A 206 7.97 20.31 -12.02
N VAL A 207 7.42 20.22 -10.79
CA VAL A 207 6.63 19.08 -10.33
C VAL A 207 5.17 19.46 -10.11
N ARG A 208 4.26 18.67 -10.65
CA ARG A 208 2.84 18.72 -10.26
C ARG A 208 2.61 17.78 -9.06
N GLY A 209 2.25 18.33 -7.92
CA GLY A 209 1.85 17.56 -6.75
C GLY A 209 0.36 17.27 -6.75
N VAL A 210 -0.03 16.01 -6.60
CA VAL A 210 -1.43 15.60 -6.42
C VAL A 210 -1.55 14.69 -5.21
N VAL A 211 -2.50 14.95 -4.33
CA VAL A 211 -2.80 14.08 -3.18
C VAL A 211 -4.27 13.67 -3.17
N SER A 212 -4.52 12.37 -2.97
CA SER A 212 -5.86 11.77 -2.91
C SER A 212 -5.99 10.91 -1.66
N PRO A 213 -6.65 11.39 -0.58
CA PRO A 213 -6.93 10.57 0.61
C PRO A 213 -7.75 9.32 0.26
N ALA A 214 -7.56 8.21 0.98
CA ALA A 214 -8.18 6.93 0.63
C ALA A 214 -9.70 6.90 0.82
N THR A 215 -10.23 7.65 1.80
CA THR A 215 -11.69 7.69 2.10
C THR A 215 -12.14 9.07 2.57
N PRO A 216 -13.46 9.37 2.49
CA PRO A 216 -14.01 10.62 3.06
C PRO A 216 -13.76 10.78 4.57
N LYS A 217 -13.69 9.67 5.32
CA LYS A 217 -13.38 9.69 6.76
C LYS A 217 -11.93 10.16 6.98
N ILE A 218 -10.99 9.58 6.23
CA ILE A 218 -9.56 9.96 6.28
C ILE A 218 -9.37 11.40 5.82
N PHE A 219 -10.08 11.83 4.76
CA PHE A 219 -10.02 13.21 4.29
C PHE A 219 -10.40 14.20 5.41
N ARG A 220 -11.53 13.95 6.12
CA ARG A 220 -11.96 14.79 7.25
C ARG A 220 -10.93 14.78 8.37
N GLN A 221 -10.44 13.59 8.74
CA GLN A 221 -9.41 13.48 9.78
C GLN A 221 -8.14 14.26 9.40
N ALA A 222 -7.67 14.13 8.15
CA ALA A 222 -6.51 14.87 7.67
C ALA A 222 -6.74 16.40 7.63
N LEU A 223 -7.98 16.83 7.41
CA LEU A 223 -8.36 18.25 7.51
C LEU A 223 -8.30 18.72 8.97
N ASP A 224 -8.89 17.95 9.89
CA ASP A 224 -8.92 18.28 11.33
C ASP A 224 -7.51 18.32 11.94
N GLU A 225 -6.60 17.47 11.44
CA GLU A 225 -5.18 17.44 11.85
C GLU A 225 -4.30 18.50 11.14
N GLY A 226 -4.85 19.32 10.24
CA GLY A 226 -4.10 20.33 9.49
C GLY A 226 -3.24 19.77 8.35
N ILE A 227 -3.26 18.48 8.11
CA ILE A 227 -2.47 17.79 7.07
C ILE A 227 -2.83 18.28 5.67
N ILE A 228 -4.11 18.46 5.39
CA ILE A 228 -4.58 18.99 4.09
C ILE A 228 -4.02 20.39 3.84
N GLN A 229 -3.94 21.22 4.87
CA GLN A 229 -3.36 22.54 4.77
C GLN A 229 -1.86 22.49 4.43
N ILE A 230 -1.11 21.58 5.04
CA ILE A 230 0.33 21.39 4.73
C ILE A 230 0.49 21.02 3.25
N PHE A 231 -0.27 20.06 2.72
CA PHE A 231 -0.21 19.71 1.30
C PHE A 231 -0.50 20.90 0.39
N MET A 232 -1.54 21.67 0.69
CA MET A 232 -1.90 22.86 -0.09
C MET A 232 -0.81 23.93 -0.06
N GLN A 233 -0.26 24.21 1.11
CA GLN A 233 0.84 25.19 1.29
C GLN A 233 2.12 24.75 0.59
N SER A 234 2.36 23.45 0.52
CA SER A 234 3.50 22.88 -0.22
C SER A 234 3.31 22.87 -1.74
N GLY A 235 2.12 23.22 -2.26
CA GLY A 235 1.83 23.29 -3.69
C GLY A 235 1.13 22.06 -4.28
N PHE A 236 0.62 21.13 -3.45
CA PHE A 236 -0.17 20.00 -3.91
C PHE A 236 -1.61 20.38 -4.23
N CYS A 237 -2.13 19.82 -5.32
CA CYS A 237 -3.56 19.76 -5.60
C CYS A 237 -4.19 18.65 -4.75
N VAL A 238 -5.09 19.00 -3.84
CA VAL A 238 -5.84 18.04 -3.02
C VAL A 238 -7.11 17.65 -3.75
N THR A 239 -7.31 16.35 -3.97
CA THR A 239 -8.52 15.82 -4.62
C THR A 239 -9.45 15.16 -3.60
N ASN A 240 -10.72 15.03 -3.95
CA ASN A 240 -11.61 14.14 -3.23
C ASN A 240 -11.11 12.69 -3.32
N PRO A 241 -11.45 11.82 -2.34
CA PRO A 241 -11.15 10.41 -2.41
C PRO A 241 -11.65 9.77 -3.70
N THR A 242 -10.72 9.32 -4.53
CA THR A 242 -11.00 8.74 -5.86
C THR A 242 -9.84 7.89 -6.34
N CYS A 243 -10.08 6.98 -7.27
CA CYS A 243 -9.01 6.32 -8.00
C CYS A 243 -8.25 7.28 -8.91
N GLY A 244 -8.92 8.29 -9.46
CA GLY A 244 -8.32 9.41 -10.20
C GLY A 244 -7.22 9.00 -11.16
N ALA A 245 -6.08 9.66 -11.07
CA ALA A 245 -4.91 9.38 -11.91
C ALA A 245 -4.37 7.95 -11.76
N CYS A 246 -4.50 7.32 -10.58
CA CYS A 246 -4.10 5.90 -10.39
C CYS A 246 -4.77 4.95 -11.40
N LEU A 247 -5.93 5.33 -11.95
CA LEU A 247 -6.65 4.58 -12.99
C LEU A 247 -6.59 5.26 -14.37
N GLY A 248 -5.76 6.28 -14.54
CA GLY A 248 -5.69 7.07 -15.79
C GLY A 248 -6.91 7.94 -16.03
N MET A 249 -7.60 8.38 -14.99
CA MET A 249 -8.80 9.21 -15.04
C MET A 249 -8.62 10.47 -14.20
N SER A 250 -9.31 11.55 -14.57
CA SER A 250 -9.37 12.81 -13.84
C SER A 250 -7.99 13.47 -13.56
N ASN A 251 -7.87 14.22 -12.46
CA ASN A 251 -6.70 15.04 -12.15
C ASN A 251 -5.40 14.22 -12.00
N GLY A 252 -4.35 14.63 -12.73
CA GLY A 252 -3.03 14.01 -12.65
C GLY A 252 -2.80 12.90 -13.68
N VAL A 253 -3.61 12.81 -14.74
CA VAL A 253 -3.31 11.94 -15.89
C VAL A 253 -2.04 12.43 -16.60
N LEU A 254 -1.13 11.49 -16.87
CA LEU A 254 0.16 11.79 -17.49
C LEU A 254 0.03 11.96 -19.00
N ALA A 255 0.76 12.91 -19.53
CA ALA A 255 1.02 13.02 -20.96
C ALA A 255 2.14 12.04 -21.41
N PRO A 256 2.24 11.74 -22.71
CA PRO A 256 3.33 10.92 -23.24
C PRO A 256 4.70 11.48 -22.86
N GLY A 257 5.57 10.64 -22.31
CA GLY A 257 6.93 11.00 -21.89
C GLY A 257 7.03 11.59 -20.49
N GLU A 258 5.92 11.89 -19.82
CA GLU A 258 5.96 12.35 -18.43
C GLU A 258 6.26 11.21 -17.45
N VAL A 259 6.95 11.54 -16.37
CA VAL A 259 7.38 10.64 -15.32
C VAL A 259 6.70 11.01 -14.00
N CYS A 260 6.08 10.04 -13.36
CA CYS A 260 5.40 10.21 -12.06
C CYS A 260 6.04 9.36 -10.97
N ALA A 261 6.37 9.98 -9.84
CA ALA A 261 6.61 9.29 -8.59
C ALA A 261 5.27 9.07 -7.87
N SER A 262 4.94 7.81 -7.52
CA SER A 262 3.59 7.51 -7.04
C SER A 262 3.57 6.53 -5.87
N THR A 263 2.65 6.75 -4.95
CA THR A 263 2.35 5.79 -3.88
C THR A 263 1.22 4.81 -4.23
N SER A 264 0.73 4.84 -5.48
CA SER A 264 -0.26 3.87 -5.98
C SER A 264 0.30 2.43 -6.01
N ASN A 265 -0.52 1.46 -6.39
CA ASN A 265 -0.11 0.05 -6.37
C ASN A 265 0.45 -0.47 -7.70
N ARG A 266 0.17 0.18 -8.84
CA ARG A 266 0.50 -0.32 -10.19
C ARG A 266 1.18 0.71 -11.04
N ASN A 267 2.12 0.22 -11.88
CA ASN A 267 2.90 1.06 -12.79
C ASN A 267 3.04 0.50 -14.21
N PHE A 268 2.18 -0.40 -14.67
CA PHE A 268 2.25 -0.89 -16.04
C PHE A 268 2.08 0.26 -17.07
N ASN A 269 2.62 0.06 -18.27
CA ASN A 269 2.60 1.06 -19.32
C ASN A 269 1.20 1.60 -19.59
N GLY A 270 1.04 2.91 -19.56
CA GLY A 270 -0.23 3.60 -19.76
C GLY A 270 -1.17 3.62 -18.54
N ARG A 271 -0.75 3.11 -17.37
CA ARG A 271 -1.61 3.05 -16.17
C ARG A 271 -2.15 4.40 -15.74
N MET A 272 -1.31 5.43 -15.72
CA MET A 272 -1.69 6.80 -15.31
C MET A 272 -1.80 7.76 -16.51
N GLY A 273 -1.76 7.25 -17.73
CA GLY A 273 -1.80 7.99 -18.98
C GLY A 273 -0.95 7.33 -20.05
N LYS A 274 -1.42 7.37 -21.31
CA LYS A 274 -0.75 6.73 -22.44
C LYS A 274 0.66 7.30 -22.64
N GLY A 275 1.68 6.43 -22.55
CA GLY A 275 3.09 6.82 -22.74
C GLY A 275 3.73 7.50 -21.52
N GLY A 276 3.03 7.61 -20.40
CA GLY A 276 3.60 8.05 -19.13
C GLY A 276 4.32 6.92 -18.39
N MET A 277 5.38 7.27 -17.64
CA MET A 277 6.13 6.37 -16.76
C MET A 277 5.72 6.59 -15.31
N VAL A 278 5.56 5.50 -14.55
CA VAL A 278 5.24 5.58 -13.11
C VAL A 278 6.28 4.80 -12.32
N HIS A 279 6.90 5.45 -11.34
CA HIS A 279 7.76 4.83 -10.34
C HIS A 279 6.98 4.73 -9.02
N LEU A 280 6.76 3.50 -8.55
CA LEU A 280 6.14 3.26 -7.25
C LEU A 280 7.16 3.47 -6.14
N MET A 281 6.73 4.10 -5.04
CA MET A 281 7.56 4.35 -3.87
C MET A 281 6.72 4.62 -2.62
N SER A 282 7.38 4.69 -1.46
CA SER A 282 6.71 5.03 -0.19
C SER A 282 6.27 6.51 -0.15
N PRO A 283 5.32 6.86 0.73
CA PRO A 283 4.91 8.25 0.94
C PRO A 283 6.07 9.18 1.31
N ALA A 284 7.03 8.69 2.08
CA ALA A 284 8.21 9.46 2.47
C ALA A 284 9.09 9.78 1.26
N THR A 285 9.42 8.76 0.46
CA THR A 285 10.23 8.93 -0.76
C THR A 285 9.52 9.83 -1.77
N ALA A 286 8.19 9.68 -1.91
CA ALA A 286 7.40 10.52 -2.81
C ALA A 286 7.39 12.00 -2.37
N ALA A 287 7.23 12.27 -1.07
CA ALA A 287 7.28 13.63 -0.54
C ALA A 287 8.66 14.28 -0.74
N ALA A 288 9.75 13.53 -0.46
CA ALA A 288 11.11 13.99 -0.72
C ALA A 288 11.36 14.30 -2.21
N THR A 289 10.89 13.41 -3.07
CA THR A 289 10.96 13.55 -4.53
C THR A 289 10.20 14.80 -5.02
N ALA A 290 9.05 15.11 -4.41
CA ALA A 290 8.29 16.31 -4.76
C ALA A 290 9.06 17.60 -4.48
N ILE A 291 9.78 17.66 -3.36
CA ILE A 291 10.58 18.83 -2.97
C ILE A 291 11.76 19.05 -3.92
N THR A 292 12.44 17.99 -4.31
CA THR A 292 13.68 18.09 -5.10
C THR A 292 13.47 18.06 -6.61
N GLY A 293 12.31 17.55 -7.09
CA GLY A 293 12.03 17.33 -8.51
C GLY A 293 12.73 16.12 -9.12
N VAL A 294 13.44 15.34 -8.30
CA VAL A 294 14.13 14.10 -8.69
C VAL A 294 13.91 13.03 -7.64
N ILE A 295 13.99 11.75 -8.01
CA ILE A 295 13.89 10.65 -7.04
C ILE A 295 14.94 10.85 -5.96
N THR A 296 14.48 10.95 -4.71
CA THR A 296 15.30 11.33 -3.56
C THR A 296 14.98 10.45 -2.34
N ASP A 297 16.00 9.99 -1.67
CA ASP A 297 15.86 9.32 -0.38
C ASP A 297 15.45 10.33 0.70
N ALA A 298 14.29 10.11 1.32
CA ALA A 298 13.77 11.00 2.35
C ALA A 298 14.70 11.15 3.56
N ARG A 299 15.59 10.20 3.80
CA ARG A 299 16.56 10.23 4.91
C ARG A 299 17.71 11.23 4.69
N THR A 300 17.84 11.76 3.48
CA THR A 300 18.90 12.71 3.12
C THR A 300 18.44 14.17 3.11
N LEU A 301 17.16 14.45 3.41
CA LEU A 301 16.58 15.78 3.57
C LEU A 301 16.67 16.22 5.02
#